data_fb353122c579c5d50ea192928f3970cf
#
_entry.id   fb353122c579c5d50ea192928f3970cf
#
_cell.length_a   1.000
_cell.length_b   1.000
_cell.length_c   1.000
_cell.angle_alpha   90.00
_cell.angle_beta   90.00
_cell.angle_gamma   90.00
#
_symmetry.space_group_name_H-M   'P 1'
#
loop_
_entity.id
_entity.type
_entity.pdbx_description
1 polymer ?
#
loop_
_entity_poly.entity_id
_entity_poly.type
_entity_poly.pdbx_seq_one_letter_code
_entity_poly.pdbx_strand_id
1 'polypeptide(L)'
;MSTEGPTSSPIEPPPRRPKVIKTNQQQVFLYVVLTLLLSLATVWGGRMLVHNSETLTFAVGAPNSDEALFAAKLAAVLKNNASRFRIKIVNNADNAKAIAQFDRKQADLAVLRTDAKVPLRARTLAILEHDIVLLLGPGNKKIKSLAELKKKKVAVVADNDSALVFVRGILDVPEGADAGRIRMAPQGATLDKLFAPASGFGAVVAIVHASRAVRDKAYEQVARRGGFTLNAIDEAKALARKIPGISSETLTAGTLSASPEIPGDDLDTIGLEWLLVAQSRMSPTAAGELARTVYENKSALGLDSGFATRIEPASVEKDAFVMAHQGAADYINDDTKSFMDKYSDLMYLGAAALSVIGSIFAAIYAKITRIAPEKASELATAILDIGERIEHAHSLDQLECLQDELEGILRGAVIGLRDGTISTDGLDTFKLGYEFVRDEIGMRRDYLKRHAGAGEKAAQDVAPSQHDESNVVVVKTAQSA
;
A
#
# COMPACT_ATOMS: atom_id res chain seq x y z
N MET A 1 -83.72 39.07 -23.82
CA MET A 1 -84.27 37.86 -23.19
C MET A 1 -83.52 36.68 -23.82
N SER A 2 -82.48 36.21 -23.19
CA SER A 2 -81.81 34.97 -23.54
C SER A 2 -81.20 34.44 -22.27
N THR A 3 -81.72 33.35 -21.77
CA THR A 3 -81.35 32.65 -20.58
C THR A 3 -80.17 31.74 -20.93
N GLU A 4 -79.01 32.05 -20.38
CA GLU A 4 -77.81 31.13 -20.34
C GLU A 4 -77.97 30.17 -19.16
N GLY A 5 -77.99 28.89 -19.45
CA GLY A 5 -77.92 27.79 -18.48
C GLY A 5 -76.49 27.56 -17.97
N PRO A 6 -76.31 27.02 -16.77
CA PRO A 6 -74.96 26.82 -16.18
C PRO A 6 -74.20 25.65 -16.81
N THR A 7 -73.04 25.97 -17.31
CA THR A 7 -72.03 25.01 -17.76
C THR A 7 -71.50 24.20 -16.57
N SER A 8 -71.73 22.91 -16.56
CA SER A 8 -71.12 21.96 -15.62
C SER A 8 -69.64 21.76 -15.91
N SER A 9 -68.78 22.13 -14.98
CA SER A 9 -67.31 21.86 -14.98
C SER A 9 -67.01 20.35 -14.93
N PRO A 10 -66.04 19.86 -15.67
CA PRO A 10 -65.61 18.45 -15.57
C PRO A 10 -65.00 18.15 -14.19
N ILE A 11 -65.45 17.09 -13.56
CA ILE A 11 -64.93 16.59 -12.29
C ILE A 11 -63.51 16.01 -12.55
N GLU A 12 -62.49 16.69 -12.00
CA GLU A 12 -61.12 16.25 -12.03
C GLU A 12 -60.95 14.98 -11.20
N PRO A 13 -60.31 13.88 -11.74
CA PRO A 13 -60.18 12.66 -10.99
C PRO A 13 -59.22 12.88 -9.80
N PRO A 14 -59.45 12.23 -8.64
CA PRO A 14 -58.65 12.44 -7.44
C PRO A 14 -57.17 12.02 -7.66
N PRO A 15 -56.21 12.72 -7.05
CA PRO A 15 -54.80 12.46 -7.22
C PRO A 15 -54.45 11.03 -6.76
N ARG A 16 -53.78 10.27 -7.64
CA ARG A 16 -53.30 8.92 -7.33
C ARG A 16 -52.33 8.99 -6.19
N ARG A 17 -52.62 8.39 -5.04
CA ARG A 17 -51.70 8.25 -3.90
C ARG A 17 -50.49 7.50 -4.34
N PRO A 18 -49.25 7.93 -3.95
CA PRO A 18 -48.04 7.21 -4.29
C PRO A 18 -48.11 5.82 -3.65
N LYS A 19 -47.87 4.79 -4.47
CA LYS A 19 -47.73 3.39 -4.00
C LYS A 19 -46.54 3.30 -3.06
N VAL A 20 -46.77 3.08 -1.78
CA VAL A 20 -45.71 2.77 -0.81
C VAL A 20 -45.20 1.38 -1.14
N ILE A 21 -44.02 1.33 -1.72
CA ILE A 21 -43.28 0.05 -1.93
C ILE A 21 -42.92 -0.47 -0.53
N LYS A 22 -43.59 -1.49 -0.05
CA LYS A 22 -43.19 -2.20 1.16
C LYS A 22 -41.86 -2.93 0.85
N THR A 23 -40.75 -2.25 1.06
CA THR A 23 -39.42 -2.86 1.04
C THR A 23 -39.37 -3.92 2.12
N ASN A 24 -39.08 -5.15 1.73
CA ASN A 24 -39.04 -6.28 2.65
C ASN A 24 -37.98 -6.00 3.72
N GLN A 25 -38.35 -5.86 4.99
CA GLN A 25 -37.43 -5.49 6.10
C GLN A 25 -36.20 -6.41 6.17
N GLN A 26 -36.33 -7.66 5.77
CA GLN A 26 -35.21 -8.61 5.69
C GLN A 26 -34.18 -8.23 4.62
N GLN A 27 -34.60 -7.67 3.50
CA GLN A 27 -33.69 -7.22 2.43
C GLN A 27 -32.92 -5.95 2.84
N VAL A 28 -33.59 -5.00 3.47
CA VAL A 28 -32.94 -3.79 4.00
C VAL A 28 -31.91 -4.19 5.06
N PHE A 29 -32.24 -5.10 5.96
CA PHE A 29 -31.33 -5.62 6.98
C PHE A 29 -30.11 -6.30 6.35
N LEU A 30 -30.29 -7.12 5.31
CA LEU A 30 -29.19 -7.78 4.59
C LEU A 30 -28.24 -6.76 3.94
N TYR A 31 -28.75 -5.70 3.32
CA TYR A 31 -27.93 -4.64 2.72
C TYR A 31 -27.17 -3.84 3.78
N VAL A 32 -27.80 -3.52 4.90
CA VAL A 32 -27.15 -2.83 6.02
C VAL A 32 -26.01 -3.68 6.60
N VAL A 33 -26.24 -4.99 6.80
CA VAL A 33 -25.20 -5.90 7.28
C VAL A 33 -24.06 -6.05 6.27
N LEU A 34 -24.37 -6.16 4.97
CA LEU A 34 -23.36 -6.29 3.93
C LEU A 34 -22.50 -5.02 3.79
N THR A 35 -23.11 -3.84 3.82
CA THR A 35 -22.37 -2.56 3.78
C THR A 35 -21.54 -2.36 5.03
N LEU A 36 -22.02 -2.77 6.20
CA LEU A 36 -21.28 -2.68 7.45
C LEU A 36 -20.07 -3.64 7.48
N LEU A 37 -20.24 -4.87 6.97
CA LEU A 37 -19.14 -5.82 6.80
C LEU A 37 -18.09 -5.33 5.79
N LEU A 38 -18.52 -4.76 4.68
CA LEU A 38 -17.60 -4.21 3.66
C LEU A 38 -16.82 -3.00 4.22
N SER A 39 -17.49 -2.11 4.95
CA SER A 39 -16.86 -0.96 5.62
C SER A 39 -15.86 -1.43 6.69
N LEU A 40 -16.21 -2.45 7.47
CA LEU A 40 -15.34 -3.02 8.49
C LEU A 40 -14.11 -3.71 7.85
N ALA A 41 -14.32 -4.44 6.74
CA ALA A 41 -13.24 -5.09 5.99
C ALA A 41 -12.27 -4.08 5.37
N THR A 42 -12.77 -2.96 4.83
CA THR A 42 -11.93 -1.88 4.29
C THR A 42 -11.14 -1.15 5.38
N VAL A 43 -11.76 -0.86 6.52
CA VAL A 43 -11.06 -0.24 7.66
C VAL A 43 -10.03 -1.19 8.26
N TRP A 44 -10.38 -2.46 8.42
CA TRP A 44 -9.47 -3.48 8.99
C TRP A 44 -8.32 -3.82 8.05
N GLY A 45 -8.61 -3.99 6.76
CA GLY A 45 -7.60 -4.19 5.70
C GLY A 45 -6.68 -2.99 5.56
N GLY A 46 -7.22 -1.77 5.56
CA GLY A 46 -6.44 -0.53 5.56
C GLY A 46 -5.54 -0.42 6.80
N ARG A 47 -6.07 -0.72 7.98
CA ARG A 47 -5.29 -0.70 9.24
C ARG A 47 -4.19 -1.76 9.27
N MET A 48 -4.43 -2.95 8.71
CA MET A 48 -3.43 -4.03 8.62
C MET A 48 -2.29 -3.67 7.66
N LEU A 49 -2.57 -2.99 6.55
CA LEU A 49 -1.58 -2.50 5.59
C LEU A 49 -0.71 -1.36 6.17
N VAL A 50 -1.29 -0.50 7.00
CA VAL A 50 -0.57 0.64 7.62
C VAL A 50 0.24 0.22 8.85
N HIS A 51 -0.09 -0.89 9.54
CA HIS A 51 0.56 -1.32 10.78
C HIS A 51 1.72 -2.32 10.61
N ASN A 52 2.04 -2.75 9.39
CA ASN A 52 3.23 -3.57 9.17
C ASN A 52 4.50 -2.71 9.28
N SER A 53 5.07 -2.63 10.50
CA SER A 53 6.39 -2.04 10.69
C SER A 53 7.46 -2.98 10.09
N GLU A 54 8.22 -2.46 9.14
CA GLU A 54 9.37 -3.14 8.54
C GLU A 54 10.63 -2.83 9.35
N THR A 55 11.34 -3.86 9.81
CA THR A 55 12.57 -3.69 10.57
C THR A 55 13.77 -3.81 9.64
N LEU A 56 14.54 -2.73 9.52
CA LEU A 56 15.76 -2.66 8.74
C LEU A 56 16.98 -2.85 9.65
N THR A 57 17.88 -3.72 9.26
CA THR A 57 19.12 -3.97 9.98
C THR A 57 20.19 -2.99 9.52
N PHE A 58 20.76 -2.23 10.46
CA PHE A 58 21.82 -1.27 10.21
C PHE A 58 23.15 -1.76 10.84
N ALA A 59 24.09 -2.15 9.99
CA ALA A 59 25.42 -2.53 10.45
C ALA A 59 26.28 -1.28 10.66
N VAL A 60 26.86 -1.16 11.85
CA VAL A 60 27.72 -0.04 12.26
C VAL A 60 29.01 -0.58 12.90
N GLY A 61 30.02 0.28 13.01
CA GLY A 61 31.26 -0.03 13.68
C GLY A 61 31.12 -0.19 15.21
N ALA A 62 32.10 0.29 15.95
CA ALA A 62 32.09 0.22 17.41
C ALA A 62 30.90 1.00 18.02
N PRO A 63 30.41 0.63 19.20
CA PRO A 63 29.20 1.24 19.79
C PRO A 63 29.25 2.77 19.97
N ASN A 64 30.43 3.35 20.09
CA ASN A 64 30.63 4.79 20.25
C ASN A 64 31.19 5.48 18.99
N SER A 65 31.21 4.77 17.86
CA SER A 65 31.62 5.37 16.59
C SER A 65 30.56 6.36 16.08
N ASP A 66 30.97 7.31 15.25
CA ASP A 66 30.07 8.31 14.68
C ASP A 66 28.95 7.66 13.87
N GLU A 67 29.23 6.54 13.19
CA GLU A 67 28.25 5.77 12.44
C GLU A 67 27.17 5.15 13.37
N ALA A 68 27.60 4.64 14.54
CA ALA A 68 26.68 4.06 15.51
C ALA A 68 25.79 5.12 16.16
N LEU A 69 26.35 6.28 16.49
CA LEU A 69 25.61 7.44 17.03
C LEU A 69 24.63 7.99 15.99
N PHE A 70 25.06 8.09 14.74
CA PHE A 70 24.19 8.49 13.65
C PHE A 70 23.01 7.52 13.46
N ALA A 71 23.30 6.21 13.45
CA ALA A 71 22.26 5.19 13.33
C ALA A 71 21.25 5.25 14.47
N ALA A 72 21.72 5.54 15.71
CA ALA A 72 20.85 5.73 16.86
C ALA A 72 19.96 6.98 16.72
N LYS A 73 20.50 8.10 16.25
CA LYS A 73 19.72 9.31 15.95
C LYS A 73 18.70 9.07 14.84
N LEU A 74 19.09 8.39 13.75
CA LEU A 74 18.17 8.06 12.66
C LEU A 74 17.03 7.14 13.14
N ALA A 75 17.34 6.16 14.00
CA ALA A 75 16.33 5.30 14.61
C ALA A 75 15.34 6.10 15.48
N ALA A 76 15.83 7.07 16.23
CA ALA A 76 15.00 7.95 17.05
C ALA A 76 14.11 8.86 16.19
N VAL A 77 14.65 9.45 15.13
CA VAL A 77 13.89 10.29 14.18
C VAL A 77 12.78 9.49 13.51
N LEU A 78 13.07 8.29 12.99
CA LEU A 78 12.07 7.41 12.38
C LEU A 78 10.97 7.02 13.37
N LYS A 79 11.32 6.78 14.63
CA LYS A 79 10.35 6.49 15.69
C LYS A 79 9.45 7.68 15.99
N ASN A 80 10.04 8.88 16.10
CA ASN A 80 9.32 10.12 16.43
C ASN A 80 8.38 10.55 15.28
N ASN A 81 8.79 10.34 14.05
CA ASN A 81 7.99 10.64 12.86
C ASN A 81 6.93 9.56 12.56
N ALA A 82 6.72 8.61 13.48
CA ALA A 82 5.79 7.49 13.31
C ALA A 82 5.96 6.73 11.97
N SER A 83 7.20 6.71 11.43
CA SER A 83 7.52 5.97 10.21
C SER A 83 7.19 4.48 10.38
N ARG A 84 6.82 3.82 9.30
CA ARG A 84 6.66 2.35 9.26
C ARG A 84 7.98 1.60 9.44
N PHE A 85 9.13 2.28 9.24
CA PHE A 85 10.43 1.67 9.38
C PHE A 85 10.93 1.74 10.83
N ARG A 86 11.55 0.64 11.25
CA ARG A 86 12.29 0.54 12.51
C ARG A 86 13.71 0.11 12.21
N ILE A 87 14.66 0.67 12.90
CA ILE A 87 16.08 0.32 12.73
C ILE A 87 16.52 -0.59 13.87
N LYS A 88 17.10 -1.74 13.48
CA LYS A 88 17.83 -2.63 14.38
C LYS A 88 19.32 -2.38 14.15
N ILE A 89 19.99 -1.76 15.11
CA ILE A 89 21.41 -1.47 15.05
C ILE A 89 22.21 -2.74 15.44
N VAL A 90 23.18 -3.10 14.61
CA VAL A 90 24.10 -4.20 14.87
C VAL A 90 25.51 -3.64 14.91
N ASN A 91 26.09 -3.61 16.12
CA ASN A 91 27.43 -3.14 16.35
C ASN A 91 28.46 -4.21 15.96
N ASN A 92 29.54 -3.77 15.34
CA ASN A 92 30.69 -4.59 14.98
C ASN A 92 31.92 -4.02 15.69
N ALA A 93 33.04 -4.74 15.64
CA ALA A 93 34.30 -4.27 16.27
C ALA A 93 34.85 -3.01 15.56
N ASP A 94 34.63 -2.92 14.25
CA ASP A 94 35.08 -1.84 13.39
C ASP A 94 34.15 -1.67 12.18
N ASN A 95 34.31 -0.57 11.44
CA ASN A 95 33.52 -0.28 10.25
C ASN A 95 33.78 -1.29 9.11
N ALA A 96 35.02 -1.82 8.97
CA ALA A 96 35.31 -2.81 7.94
C ALA A 96 34.50 -4.10 8.13
N LYS A 97 34.30 -4.54 9.39
CA LYS A 97 33.42 -5.67 9.70
C LYS A 97 31.95 -5.36 9.46
N ALA A 98 31.51 -4.12 9.75
CA ALA A 98 30.17 -3.68 9.42
C ALA A 98 29.91 -3.73 7.91
N ILE A 99 30.84 -3.25 7.10
CA ILE A 99 30.79 -3.31 5.64
C ILE A 99 30.81 -4.78 5.16
N ALA A 100 31.61 -5.64 5.76
CA ALA A 100 31.63 -7.06 5.43
C ALA A 100 30.30 -7.77 5.76
N GLN A 101 29.65 -7.39 6.86
CA GLN A 101 28.31 -7.87 7.22
C GLN A 101 27.26 -7.41 6.20
N PHE A 102 27.33 -6.15 5.78
CA PHE A 102 26.48 -5.62 4.72
C PHE A 102 26.70 -6.37 3.40
N ASP A 103 27.94 -6.62 2.99
CA ASP A 103 28.27 -7.34 1.75
C ASP A 103 27.70 -8.77 1.75
N ARG A 104 27.70 -9.43 2.91
CA ARG A 104 27.06 -10.75 3.12
C ARG A 104 25.54 -10.71 3.16
N LYS A 105 24.90 -9.56 2.93
CA LYS A 105 23.44 -9.34 2.98
C LYS A 105 22.81 -9.59 4.36
N GLN A 106 23.59 -9.49 5.42
CA GLN A 106 23.12 -9.63 6.80
C GLN A 106 22.68 -8.30 7.40
N ALA A 107 22.87 -7.21 6.66
CA ALA A 107 22.37 -5.89 6.98
C ALA A 107 21.79 -5.22 5.73
N ASP A 108 20.80 -4.36 5.94
CA ASP A 108 20.10 -3.62 4.89
C ASP A 108 20.72 -2.24 4.65
N LEU A 109 21.31 -1.66 5.72
CA LEU A 109 21.94 -0.36 5.73
C LEU A 109 23.37 -0.47 6.30
N ALA A 110 24.25 0.39 5.82
CA ALA A 110 25.58 0.61 6.38
C ALA A 110 26.04 2.04 6.09
N VAL A 111 27.09 2.46 6.81
CA VAL A 111 27.84 3.68 6.50
C VAL A 111 29.24 3.25 6.04
N LEU A 112 29.68 3.78 4.91
CA LEU A 112 31.02 3.54 4.41
C LEU A 112 31.70 4.85 4.01
N ARG A 113 33.03 4.89 4.15
CA ARG A 113 33.83 5.97 3.56
C ARG A 113 34.39 5.51 2.21
N THR A 114 34.53 6.44 1.28
CA THR A 114 34.88 6.12 -0.12
C THR A 114 36.27 5.52 -0.32
N ASP A 115 37.16 5.55 0.67
CA ASP A 115 38.43 4.83 0.67
C ASP A 115 38.29 3.33 0.99
N ALA A 116 37.14 2.90 1.48
CA ALA A 116 36.86 1.52 1.78
C ALA A 116 36.50 0.71 0.52
N LYS A 117 36.67 -0.61 0.58
CA LYS A 117 36.18 -1.47 -0.49
C LYS A 117 34.66 -1.47 -0.53
N VAL A 118 34.13 -0.89 -1.60
CA VAL A 118 32.68 -0.77 -1.79
C VAL A 118 32.06 -2.10 -2.21
N PRO A 119 31.02 -2.60 -1.50
CA PRO A 119 30.25 -3.75 -1.92
C PRO A 119 29.52 -3.49 -3.24
N LEU A 120 29.54 -4.45 -4.17
CA LEU A 120 28.92 -4.32 -5.50
C LEU A 120 27.42 -3.97 -5.46
N ARG A 121 26.75 -4.33 -4.36
CA ARG A 121 25.31 -4.12 -4.16
C ARG A 121 24.98 -2.89 -3.33
N ALA A 122 25.97 -2.11 -2.95
CA ALA A 122 25.75 -0.86 -2.28
C ALA A 122 25.13 0.17 -3.24
N ARG A 123 24.16 0.92 -2.73
CA ARG A 123 23.56 2.06 -3.41
C ARG A 123 23.43 3.20 -2.40
N THR A 124 23.84 4.38 -2.79
CA THR A 124 23.87 5.55 -1.91
C THR A 124 22.47 6.09 -1.67
N LEU A 125 22.15 6.37 -0.42
CA LEU A 125 20.94 7.10 0.00
C LEU A 125 21.26 8.59 0.21
N ALA A 126 22.41 8.88 0.85
CA ALA A 126 22.85 10.23 1.16
C ALA A 126 24.37 10.26 1.36
N ILE A 127 24.98 11.41 1.12
CA ILE A 127 26.32 11.74 1.56
C ILE A 127 26.16 12.38 2.96
N LEU A 128 26.80 11.79 3.97
CA LEU A 128 26.63 12.22 5.36
C LEU A 128 27.62 13.31 5.75
N GLU A 129 28.87 13.17 5.30
CA GLU A 129 29.97 14.09 5.64
C GLU A 129 31.10 13.96 4.62
N HIS A 130 31.90 15.01 4.54
CA HIS A 130 33.13 15.04 3.76
C HIS A 130 34.34 15.05 4.67
N ASP A 131 35.29 14.15 4.43
CA ASP A 131 36.60 14.17 5.07
C ASP A 131 37.61 14.88 4.18
N ILE A 132 38.49 15.63 4.76
CA ILE A 132 39.61 16.27 4.08
C ILE A 132 40.93 15.73 4.61
N VAL A 133 41.91 15.62 3.72
CA VAL A 133 43.25 15.16 4.05
C VAL A 133 44.16 16.37 4.25
N LEU A 134 44.54 16.63 5.48
CA LEU A 134 45.47 17.71 5.82
C LEU A 134 46.91 17.22 5.84
N LEU A 135 47.79 17.79 5.01
CA LEU A 135 49.20 17.49 5.00
C LEU A 135 49.96 18.55 5.79
N LEU A 136 50.44 18.14 6.98
CA LEU A 136 51.06 19.02 7.96
C LEU A 136 52.58 18.74 8.05
N GLY A 137 53.38 19.79 7.86
CA GLY A 137 54.81 19.75 8.10
C GLY A 137 55.20 20.40 9.43
N PRO A 138 56.29 19.97 10.12
CA PRO A 138 56.73 20.56 11.38
C PRO A 138 57.31 21.95 11.17
N GLY A 139 56.86 22.90 12.02
CA GLY A 139 57.31 24.29 11.96
C GLY A 139 57.07 24.93 10.60
N ASN A 140 58.06 25.62 10.05
CA ASN A 140 57.98 26.29 8.74
C ASN A 140 58.43 25.42 7.56
N LYS A 141 58.55 24.11 7.75
CA LYS A 141 59.04 23.21 6.69
C LYS A 141 57.91 22.88 5.71
N LYS A 142 58.03 23.40 4.47
CA LYS A 142 57.13 23.06 3.37
C LYS A 142 57.46 21.65 2.83
N ILE A 143 56.42 20.89 2.55
CA ILE A 143 56.47 19.60 1.89
C ILE A 143 55.98 19.84 0.46
N LYS A 144 56.89 19.60 -0.52
CA LYS A 144 56.65 19.99 -1.93
C LYS A 144 55.87 18.96 -2.73
N SER A 145 55.85 17.72 -2.31
CA SER A 145 55.18 16.62 -3.03
C SER A 145 54.92 15.39 -2.16
N LEU A 146 53.98 14.55 -2.54
CA LEU A 146 53.79 13.25 -1.91
C LEU A 146 55.00 12.32 -1.99
N ALA A 147 55.82 12.46 -3.04
CA ALA A 147 57.05 11.69 -3.18
C ALA A 147 58.07 11.99 -2.06
N GLU A 148 58.10 13.21 -1.52
CA GLU A 148 58.94 13.58 -0.40
C GLU A 148 58.57 12.84 0.89
N LEU A 149 57.25 12.55 1.07
CA LEU A 149 56.74 11.81 2.23
C LEU A 149 57.25 10.39 2.30
N LYS A 150 57.53 9.73 1.15
CA LYS A 150 58.11 8.39 1.09
C LYS A 150 59.45 8.30 1.84
N LYS A 151 60.15 9.40 2.01
CA LYS A 151 61.46 9.43 2.70
C LYS A 151 61.36 9.85 4.17
N LYS A 152 60.18 10.32 4.62
CA LYS A 152 59.96 10.82 5.97
C LYS A 152 59.23 9.80 6.86
N LYS A 153 59.36 9.97 8.18
CA LYS A 153 58.44 9.30 9.11
C LYS A 153 57.14 10.07 9.15
N VAL A 154 56.06 9.41 8.82
CA VAL A 154 54.71 10.02 8.70
C VAL A 154 53.82 9.47 9.81
N ALA A 155 53.20 10.36 10.58
CA ALA A 155 52.12 9.99 11.46
C ALA A 155 50.76 10.19 10.75
N VAL A 156 49.90 9.17 10.81
CA VAL A 156 48.52 9.25 10.29
C VAL A 156 47.60 9.48 11.46
N VAL A 157 46.88 10.59 11.43
CA VAL A 157 45.82 10.94 12.41
C VAL A 157 44.46 10.72 11.75
N ALA A 158 43.72 9.76 12.24
CA ALA A 158 42.37 9.47 11.78
C ALA A 158 41.63 8.63 12.82
N ASP A 159 40.28 8.59 12.69
CA ASP A 159 39.42 7.88 13.62
C ASP A 159 39.35 6.37 13.35
N ASN A 160 39.93 5.86 12.21
CA ASN A 160 39.89 4.46 11.84
C ASN A 160 41.24 3.97 11.22
N ASP A 161 41.48 2.69 11.32
CA ASP A 161 42.73 2.08 10.82
C ASP A 161 42.79 1.99 9.27
N SER A 162 41.65 2.11 8.56
CA SER A 162 41.62 2.11 7.10
C SER A 162 42.38 3.31 6.52
N ALA A 163 42.48 4.39 7.28
CA ALA A 163 43.26 5.56 6.92
C ALA A 163 44.75 5.26 6.67
N LEU A 164 45.32 4.32 7.41
CA LEU A 164 46.72 3.90 7.22
C LEU A 164 46.88 3.19 5.88
N VAL A 165 45.96 2.30 5.54
CA VAL A 165 45.94 1.60 4.24
C VAL A 165 45.78 2.60 3.10
N PHE A 166 44.87 3.53 3.26
CA PHE A 166 44.63 4.62 2.29
C PHE A 166 45.87 5.48 2.06
N VAL A 167 46.51 5.99 3.15
CA VAL A 167 47.71 6.82 3.04
C VAL A 167 48.87 6.06 2.40
N ARG A 168 49.06 4.77 2.74
CA ARG A 168 50.05 3.90 2.06
C ARG A 168 49.72 3.74 0.56
N GLY A 169 48.44 3.58 0.22
CA GLY A 169 47.98 3.46 -1.17
C GLY A 169 48.27 4.70 -1.99
N ILE A 170 47.97 5.90 -1.50
CA ILE A 170 48.23 7.16 -2.22
C ILE A 170 49.76 7.44 -2.33
N LEU A 171 50.53 6.98 -1.35
CA LEU A 171 51.99 7.10 -1.39
C LEU A 171 52.67 5.97 -2.16
N ASP A 172 51.92 5.01 -2.70
CA ASP A 172 52.46 3.85 -3.43
C ASP A 172 53.58 3.15 -2.62
N VAL A 173 53.28 2.87 -1.33
CA VAL A 173 54.20 2.15 -0.43
C VAL A 173 53.62 0.75 -0.20
N PRO A 174 54.35 -0.31 -0.66
CA PRO A 174 53.89 -1.70 -0.49
C PRO A 174 53.69 -2.08 0.97
N GLU A 175 52.69 -2.96 1.21
CA GLU A 175 52.51 -3.58 2.54
C GLU A 175 53.76 -4.35 2.93
N GLY A 176 54.31 -4.06 4.12
CA GLY A 176 55.49 -4.72 4.64
C GLY A 176 56.82 -3.99 4.33
N ALA A 177 56.93 -3.19 3.29
CA ALA A 177 58.09 -2.34 3.07
C ALA A 177 57.95 -1.06 3.90
N ASP A 178 58.91 -0.77 4.76
CA ASP A 178 58.90 0.45 5.59
C ASP A 178 57.74 0.63 6.57
N ALA A 179 57.17 -0.48 7.07
CA ALA A 179 56.03 -0.45 8.01
C ALA A 179 56.22 0.46 9.25
N GLY A 180 57.48 0.76 9.60
CA GLY A 180 57.82 1.68 10.68
C GLY A 180 57.83 3.16 10.30
N ARG A 181 57.82 3.52 9.03
CA ARG A 181 57.87 4.94 8.59
C ARG A 181 56.47 5.60 8.54
N ILE A 182 55.46 4.86 8.12
CA ILE A 182 54.08 5.35 8.08
C ILE A 182 53.26 4.57 9.10
N ARG A 183 52.80 5.22 10.16
CA ARG A 183 52.06 4.56 11.24
C ARG A 183 50.96 5.46 11.78
N MET A 184 49.96 4.83 12.38
CA MET A 184 48.92 5.57 13.10
C MET A 184 49.53 6.35 14.26
N ALA A 185 49.07 7.55 14.44
CA ALA A 185 49.41 8.37 15.61
C ALA A 185 48.85 7.68 16.87
N PRO A 186 49.52 7.80 18.01
CA PRO A 186 48.96 7.34 19.28
C PRO A 186 47.61 8.02 19.55
N GLN A 187 46.65 7.26 20.08
CA GLN A 187 45.33 7.76 20.36
C GLN A 187 45.41 8.95 21.32
N GLY A 188 44.72 10.09 21.00
CA GLY A 188 44.77 11.34 21.77
C GLY A 188 46.09 12.11 21.68
N ALA A 189 46.95 11.80 20.71
CA ALA A 189 48.16 12.58 20.45
C ALA A 189 47.75 13.96 19.87
N THR A 190 48.29 15.04 20.50
CA THR A 190 48.13 16.40 19.99
C THR A 190 49.18 16.72 18.96
N LEU A 191 48.93 17.69 18.05
CA LEU A 191 49.88 18.10 17.02
C LEU A 191 51.25 18.51 17.65
N ASP A 192 51.24 19.20 18.79
CA ASP A 192 52.48 19.58 19.52
C ASP A 192 53.33 18.35 19.90
N LYS A 193 52.69 17.26 20.36
CA LYS A 193 53.38 16.02 20.70
C LYS A 193 53.90 15.29 19.45
N LEU A 194 53.13 15.32 18.35
CA LEU A 194 53.54 14.67 17.11
C LEU A 194 54.71 15.39 16.44
N PHE A 195 54.82 16.69 16.57
CA PHE A 195 55.93 17.48 16.04
C PHE A 195 57.07 17.70 17.02
N ALA A 196 56.95 17.23 18.26
CA ALA A 196 58.05 17.29 19.21
C ALA A 196 59.32 16.58 18.65
N PRO A 197 60.52 17.11 18.87
CA PRO A 197 61.75 16.49 18.34
C PRO A 197 61.93 15.03 18.73
N ALA A 198 61.44 14.65 19.89
CA ALA A 198 61.49 13.26 20.38
C ALA A 198 60.60 12.28 19.60
N SER A 199 59.56 12.72 18.91
CA SER A 199 58.64 11.90 18.15
C SER A 199 59.29 11.36 16.84
N GLY A 200 60.20 12.16 16.28
CA GLY A 200 60.89 11.87 15.02
C GLY A 200 60.01 11.89 13.80
N PHE A 201 58.76 12.33 13.87
CA PHE A 201 57.90 12.51 12.70
C PHE A 201 58.30 13.73 11.86
N GLY A 202 58.45 13.53 10.56
CA GLY A 202 58.74 14.57 9.60
C GLY A 202 57.55 15.12 8.86
N ALA A 203 56.38 14.49 9.04
CA ALA A 203 55.09 14.93 8.51
C ALA A 203 53.92 14.29 9.29
N VAL A 204 52.78 14.96 9.29
CA VAL A 204 51.52 14.41 9.77
C VAL A 204 50.51 14.46 8.64
N VAL A 205 49.85 13.36 8.38
CA VAL A 205 48.68 13.29 7.47
C VAL A 205 47.45 13.11 8.37
N ALA A 206 46.60 14.14 8.46
CA ALA A 206 45.38 14.08 9.23
C ALA A 206 44.19 13.94 8.30
N ILE A 207 43.36 12.91 8.51
CA ILE A 207 42.06 12.72 7.82
C ILE A 207 41.00 13.08 8.79
N VAL A 208 40.30 14.17 8.55
CA VAL A 208 39.36 14.77 9.49
C VAL A 208 38.08 15.19 8.78
N HIS A 209 36.97 15.17 9.48
CA HIS A 209 35.73 15.72 8.96
C HIS A 209 35.89 17.20 8.65
N ALA A 210 35.52 17.62 7.45
CA ALA A 210 35.65 19.01 7.03
C ALA A 210 34.92 19.94 8.00
N SER A 211 33.73 19.56 8.44
CA SER A 211 32.93 20.31 9.41
C SER A 211 33.58 20.44 10.78
N ARG A 212 34.37 19.45 11.20
CA ARG A 212 35.12 19.46 12.47
C ARG A 212 36.38 20.30 12.35
N ALA A 213 37.11 20.14 11.25
CA ALA A 213 38.36 20.87 11.01
C ALA A 213 38.19 22.39 11.14
N VAL A 214 37.11 22.93 10.58
CA VAL A 214 36.76 24.36 10.63
C VAL A 214 36.49 24.83 12.08
N ARG A 215 35.99 23.96 12.96
CA ARG A 215 35.63 24.31 14.34
C ARG A 215 36.71 23.98 15.37
N ASP A 216 37.73 23.22 14.99
CA ASP A 216 38.78 22.77 15.91
C ASP A 216 39.81 23.84 16.17
N LYS A 217 39.71 24.48 17.35
CA LYS A 217 40.65 25.51 17.79
C LYS A 217 42.08 24.99 18.02
N ALA A 218 42.31 23.67 18.02
CA ALA A 218 43.63 23.09 18.18
C ALA A 218 44.59 23.53 17.05
N TYR A 219 44.09 23.60 15.80
CA TYR A 219 44.88 24.09 14.66
C TYR A 219 45.33 25.54 14.88
N GLU A 220 44.42 26.43 15.28
CA GLU A 220 44.72 27.84 15.53
C GLU A 220 45.75 27.96 16.69
N GLN A 221 45.59 27.22 17.77
CA GLN A 221 46.50 27.30 18.92
C GLN A 221 47.92 26.86 18.56
N VAL A 222 48.08 25.77 17.82
CA VAL A 222 49.37 25.25 17.39
C VAL A 222 50.00 26.15 16.34
N ALA A 223 49.21 26.70 15.43
CA ALA A 223 49.65 27.63 14.41
C ALA A 223 50.21 28.91 14.97
N ARG A 224 49.58 29.51 15.99
CA ARG A 224 50.07 30.70 16.67
C ARG A 224 51.47 30.53 17.27
N ARG A 225 51.87 29.29 17.56
CA ARG A 225 53.23 28.94 18.04
C ARG A 225 54.20 28.62 16.93
N GLY A 226 53.77 28.73 15.66
CA GLY A 226 54.59 28.32 14.50
C GLY A 226 54.87 26.83 14.45
N GLY A 227 54.01 25.98 15.07
CA GLY A 227 54.24 24.57 15.25
C GLY A 227 54.03 23.69 13.99
N PHE A 228 53.31 24.17 13.01
CA PHE A 228 53.11 23.44 11.73
C PHE A 228 52.92 24.36 10.52
N THR A 229 53.19 23.79 9.34
CA THR A 229 52.84 24.38 8.05
C THR A 229 51.89 23.46 7.34
N LEU A 230 50.71 23.97 6.88
CA LEU A 230 49.79 23.22 6.02
C LEU A 230 50.30 23.26 4.60
N ASN A 231 50.33 22.11 3.92
CA ASN A 231 50.85 21.97 2.58
C ASN A 231 49.77 21.48 1.62
N ALA A 232 49.83 22.02 0.38
CA ALA A 232 48.94 21.53 -0.70
C ALA A 232 49.29 20.07 -1.06
N ILE A 233 48.32 19.37 -1.60
CA ILE A 233 48.51 18.08 -2.25
C ILE A 233 48.30 18.31 -3.74
N ASP A 234 49.34 18.82 -4.43
CA ASP A 234 49.26 19.23 -5.82
C ASP A 234 48.80 18.08 -6.73
N GLU A 235 49.08 16.86 -6.33
CA GLU A 235 48.65 15.67 -7.06
C GLU A 235 47.15 15.29 -6.85
N ALA A 236 46.40 16.04 -6.00
CA ALA A 236 45.01 15.68 -5.63
C ALA A 236 44.11 15.45 -6.86
N LYS A 237 44.15 16.35 -7.85
CA LYS A 237 43.37 16.22 -9.08
C LYS A 237 43.76 15.00 -9.92
N ALA A 238 45.05 14.64 -9.94
CA ALA A 238 45.55 13.46 -10.63
C ALA A 238 45.12 12.18 -9.90
N LEU A 239 45.18 12.18 -8.56
CA LEU A 239 44.78 11.08 -7.72
C LEU A 239 43.26 10.83 -7.81
N ALA A 240 42.46 11.86 -7.80
CA ALA A 240 41.00 11.75 -7.96
C ALA A 240 40.59 11.11 -9.31
N ARG A 241 41.39 11.33 -10.38
CA ARG A 241 41.16 10.64 -11.66
C ARG A 241 41.65 9.21 -11.69
N LYS A 242 42.68 8.87 -10.88
CA LYS A 242 43.34 7.57 -10.89
C LYS A 242 42.74 6.59 -9.90
N ILE A 243 42.30 7.08 -8.75
CA ILE A 243 41.80 6.26 -7.64
C ILE A 243 40.30 6.59 -7.45
N PRO A 244 39.40 5.63 -7.75
CA PRO A 244 37.98 5.82 -7.53
C PRO A 244 37.67 6.09 -6.05
N GLY A 245 36.70 6.93 -5.77
CA GLY A 245 36.26 7.28 -4.41
C GLY A 245 37.04 8.40 -3.75
N ILE A 246 38.01 8.99 -4.46
CA ILE A 246 38.72 10.20 -4.04
C ILE A 246 38.18 11.39 -4.82
N SER A 247 37.91 12.50 -4.14
CA SER A 247 37.67 13.80 -4.75
C SER A 247 38.88 14.75 -4.59
N SER A 248 38.97 15.75 -5.45
CA SER A 248 39.89 16.87 -5.23
C SER A 248 39.10 18.01 -4.62
N GLU A 249 39.49 18.39 -3.42
CA GLU A 249 38.88 19.45 -2.64
C GLU A 249 39.82 20.69 -2.61
N THR A 250 39.24 21.88 -2.52
CA THR A 250 40.00 23.11 -2.32
C THR A 250 39.70 23.63 -0.92
N LEU A 251 40.74 23.70 -0.08
CA LEU A 251 40.65 24.30 1.23
C LEU A 251 40.92 25.82 1.07
N THR A 252 39.90 26.62 1.27
CA THR A 252 39.99 28.08 1.10
C THR A 252 40.86 28.72 2.17
N ALA A 253 41.49 29.82 1.84
CA ALA A 253 42.28 30.62 2.76
C ALA A 253 41.54 30.91 4.08
N GLY A 254 42.23 30.82 5.21
CA GLY A 254 41.64 31.03 6.53
C GLY A 254 40.73 29.97 7.08
N THR A 255 40.48 28.86 6.39
CA THR A 255 39.52 27.79 6.80
C THR A 255 39.82 27.20 8.16
N LEU A 256 41.10 26.93 8.50
CA LEU A 256 41.49 26.34 9.79
C LEU A 256 41.78 27.38 10.87
N SER A 257 42.16 28.58 10.49
CA SER A 257 42.41 29.70 11.38
C SER A 257 42.40 31.03 10.60
N ALA A 258 41.68 31.99 11.14
CA ALA A 258 41.66 33.34 10.59
C ALA A 258 42.84 34.22 11.05
N SER A 259 43.49 33.89 12.21
CA SER A 259 44.64 34.63 12.76
C SER A 259 45.54 33.77 13.62
N PRO A 260 46.70 33.30 13.11
CA PRO A 260 47.19 33.49 11.73
C PRO A 260 46.28 32.83 10.72
N GLU A 261 46.25 33.39 9.52
CA GLU A 261 45.47 32.83 8.42
C GLU A 261 46.07 31.48 7.94
N ILE A 262 45.23 30.43 8.00
CA ILE A 262 45.63 29.05 7.65
C ILE A 262 44.49 28.37 6.93
N PRO A 263 44.75 27.94 5.70
CA PRO A 263 45.91 28.25 4.87
C PRO A 263 45.94 29.74 4.52
N GLY A 264 47.13 30.25 4.15
CA GLY A 264 47.31 31.64 3.71
C GLY A 264 46.78 31.88 2.30
N ASP A 265 46.72 30.85 1.47
CA ASP A 265 46.18 30.82 0.11
C ASP A 265 45.31 29.57 -0.02
N ASP A 266 44.43 29.53 -1.03
CA ASP A 266 43.65 28.35 -1.34
C ASP A 266 44.54 27.15 -1.68
N LEU A 267 44.31 26.01 -1.04
CA LEU A 267 45.10 24.78 -1.19
C LEU A 267 44.27 23.62 -1.72
N ASP A 268 44.77 22.99 -2.76
CA ASP A 268 44.21 21.71 -3.23
C ASP A 268 44.55 20.60 -2.24
N THR A 269 43.55 19.77 -1.91
CA THR A 269 43.70 18.62 -1.05
C THR A 269 42.83 17.46 -1.53
N ILE A 270 42.92 16.33 -0.84
CA ILE A 270 42.13 15.13 -1.13
C ILE A 270 40.87 15.15 -0.24
N GLY A 271 39.72 14.91 -0.86
CA GLY A 271 38.44 14.66 -0.22
C GLY A 271 38.03 13.20 -0.25
N LEU A 272 37.34 12.77 0.80
CA LEU A 272 36.69 11.48 0.92
C LEU A 272 35.25 11.72 1.41
N GLU A 273 34.33 10.86 1.02
CA GLU A 273 32.94 10.99 1.39
C GLU A 273 32.50 9.86 2.33
N TRP A 274 31.69 10.19 3.31
CA TRP A 274 30.93 9.23 4.12
C TRP A 274 29.55 9.04 3.53
N LEU A 275 29.26 7.81 3.08
CA LEU A 275 28.04 7.48 2.38
C LEU A 275 27.12 6.62 3.26
N LEU A 276 25.88 7.02 3.40
CA LEU A 276 24.81 6.14 3.85
C LEU A 276 24.39 5.26 2.67
N VAL A 277 24.58 3.97 2.80
CA VAL A 277 24.26 3.03 1.71
C VAL A 277 23.21 2.02 2.13
N ALA A 278 22.39 1.64 1.15
CA ALA A 278 21.41 0.58 1.25
C ALA A 278 21.71 -0.56 0.28
N GLN A 279 21.17 -1.73 0.56
CA GLN A 279 21.22 -2.86 -0.38
C GLN A 279 20.42 -2.51 -1.65
N SER A 280 20.97 -2.85 -2.82
CA SER A 280 20.29 -2.63 -4.12
C SER A 280 18.94 -3.32 -4.25
N ARG A 281 18.66 -4.33 -3.42
CA ARG A 281 17.37 -5.06 -3.33
C ARG A 281 16.31 -4.33 -2.51
N MET A 282 16.67 -3.30 -1.76
CA MET A 282 15.70 -2.50 -1.01
C MET A 282 14.66 -1.91 -1.96
N SER A 283 13.40 -1.87 -1.54
CA SER A 283 12.38 -1.31 -2.40
C SER A 283 12.62 0.19 -2.66
N PRO A 284 12.38 0.69 -3.87
CA PRO A 284 12.52 2.13 -4.17
C PRO A 284 11.73 3.01 -3.22
N THR A 285 10.54 2.56 -2.81
CA THR A 285 9.69 3.28 -1.85
C THR A 285 10.35 3.38 -0.46
N ALA A 286 10.94 2.28 0.04
CA ALA A 286 11.66 2.29 1.32
C ALA A 286 12.89 3.18 1.27
N ALA A 287 13.69 3.07 0.22
CA ALA A 287 14.87 3.87 0.02
C ALA A 287 14.55 5.37 -0.13
N GLY A 288 13.48 5.71 -0.87
CA GLY A 288 13.01 7.09 -1.00
C GLY A 288 12.50 7.69 0.31
N GLU A 289 11.74 6.91 1.10
CA GLU A 289 11.27 7.36 2.43
C GLU A 289 12.43 7.57 3.42
N LEU A 290 13.44 6.68 3.40
CA LEU A 290 14.65 6.86 4.20
C LEU A 290 15.45 8.08 3.77
N ALA A 291 15.70 8.26 2.47
CA ALA A 291 16.38 9.43 1.93
C ALA A 291 15.65 10.71 2.31
N ARG A 292 14.33 10.76 2.12
CA ARG A 292 13.49 11.88 2.55
C ARG A 292 13.63 12.16 4.04
N THR A 293 13.55 11.13 4.88
CA THR A 293 13.69 11.30 6.34
C THR A 293 15.04 11.88 6.70
N VAL A 294 16.12 11.43 6.05
CA VAL A 294 17.47 11.94 6.26
C VAL A 294 17.57 13.41 5.86
N TYR A 295 17.04 13.78 4.67
CA TYR A 295 17.14 15.16 4.17
C TYR A 295 16.25 16.14 4.95
N GLU A 296 15.05 15.74 5.33
CA GLU A 296 14.14 16.59 6.10
C GLU A 296 14.60 16.82 7.55
N ASN A 297 15.43 15.93 8.09
CA ASN A 297 15.87 15.97 9.48
C ASN A 297 17.38 16.16 9.66
N LYS A 298 18.06 16.80 8.69
CA LYS A 298 19.53 17.02 8.71
C LYS A 298 20.04 17.57 10.03
N SER A 299 19.39 18.61 10.57
CA SER A 299 19.80 19.27 11.82
C SER A 299 19.67 18.35 13.05
N ALA A 300 18.66 17.47 13.08
CA ALA A 300 18.47 16.51 14.16
C ALA A 300 19.47 15.34 14.09
N LEU A 301 19.95 15.01 12.90
CA LEU A 301 20.88 13.90 12.65
C LEU A 301 22.35 14.27 12.86
N GLY A 302 22.72 15.56 12.71
CA GLY A 302 24.08 16.03 12.92
C GLY A 302 24.60 15.70 14.30
N LEU A 303 25.90 15.28 14.39
CA LEU A 303 26.58 14.97 15.65
C LEU A 303 27.46 16.14 16.12
N ASP A 304 27.67 16.22 17.42
CA ASP A 304 28.57 17.21 18.02
C ASP A 304 30.04 17.03 17.59
N SER A 305 30.40 15.78 17.23
CA SER A 305 31.71 15.48 16.60
C SER A 305 31.93 16.15 15.26
N GLY A 306 30.88 16.69 14.63
CA GLY A 306 30.92 17.24 13.29
C GLY A 306 30.44 16.27 12.22
N PHE A 307 30.22 15.02 12.54
CA PHE A 307 29.71 14.03 11.59
C PHE A 307 28.25 14.28 11.25
N ALA A 308 27.88 14.06 9.98
CA ALA A 308 26.53 14.23 9.45
C ALA A 308 25.95 15.65 9.66
N THR A 309 26.78 16.67 9.74
CA THR A 309 26.34 18.07 9.86
C THR A 309 26.09 18.73 8.51
N ARG A 310 26.63 18.16 7.44
CA ARG A 310 26.47 18.60 6.05
C ARG A 310 25.93 17.49 5.17
N ILE A 311 24.77 16.98 5.52
CA ILE A 311 24.13 15.92 4.72
C ILE A 311 23.76 16.47 3.34
N GLU A 312 24.26 15.81 2.29
CA GLU A 312 24.05 16.18 0.91
C GLU A 312 23.33 15.06 0.14
N PRO A 313 22.64 15.40 -0.96
CA PRO A 313 22.03 14.40 -1.83
C PRO A 313 23.08 13.43 -2.41
N ALA A 314 22.66 12.17 -2.56
CA ALA A 314 23.46 11.19 -3.28
C ALA A 314 23.65 11.64 -4.74
N SER A 315 24.86 11.46 -5.29
CA SER A 315 25.09 11.75 -6.70
C SER A 315 24.23 10.86 -7.60
N VAL A 316 23.43 11.47 -8.46
CA VAL A 316 22.60 10.78 -9.46
C VAL A 316 23.32 10.58 -10.79
N GLU A 317 24.57 11.01 -10.89
CA GLU A 317 25.39 10.87 -12.08
C GLU A 317 25.77 9.40 -12.31
N LYS A 318 25.88 9.00 -13.59
CA LYS A 318 26.16 7.61 -13.97
C LYS A 318 27.58 7.17 -13.65
N ASP A 319 28.49 8.09 -13.48
CA ASP A 319 29.91 7.92 -13.14
C ASP A 319 30.21 8.09 -11.65
N ALA A 320 29.15 8.29 -10.83
CA ALA A 320 29.31 8.33 -9.39
C ALA A 320 29.98 7.07 -8.86
N PHE A 321 30.91 7.23 -7.90
CA PHE A 321 31.67 6.13 -7.30
C PHE A 321 30.76 5.02 -6.72
N VAL A 322 29.70 5.42 -6.03
CA VAL A 322 28.60 4.54 -5.62
C VAL A 322 27.32 5.15 -6.12
N MET A 323 26.68 4.51 -7.09
CA MET A 323 25.42 5.00 -7.66
C MET A 323 24.34 5.19 -6.61
N ALA A 324 23.54 6.24 -6.77
CA ALA A 324 22.36 6.45 -5.94
C ALA A 324 21.39 5.25 -6.02
N HIS A 325 20.70 4.95 -4.91
CA HIS A 325 19.58 4.05 -4.94
C HIS A 325 18.45 4.67 -5.74
N GLN A 326 17.76 3.88 -6.57
CA GLN A 326 16.69 4.41 -7.42
C GLN A 326 15.67 5.25 -6.64
N GLY A 327 15.21 4.76 -5.47
CA GLY A 327 14.26 5.51 -4.65
C GLY A 327 14.81 6.83 -4.10
N ALA A 328 16.12 6.90 -3.81
CA ALA A 328 16.77 8.15 -3.41
C ALA A 328 16.91 9.09 -4.59
N ALA A 329 17.29 8.57 -5.77
CA ALA A 329 17.37 9.35 -7.01
C ALA A 329 15.99 9.91 -7.41
N ASP A 330 14.95 9.10 -7.34
CA ASP A 330 13.57 9.54 -7.61
C ASP A 330 13.16 10.68 -6.66
N TYR A 331 13.55 10.62 -5.39
CA TYR A 331 13.27 11.68 -4.42
C TYR A 331 14.08 12.97 -4.75
N ILE A 332 15.36 12.84 -5.08
CA ILE A 332 16.25 13.97 -5.38
C ILE A 332 15.80 14.70 -6.66
N ASN A 333 15.35 13.95 -7.66
CA ASN A 333 14.89 14.49 -8.95
C ASN A 333 13.42 14.95 -8.91
N ASP A 334 12.76 14.89 -7.75
CA ASP A 334 11.32 15.16 -7.60
C ASP A 334 10.42 14.24 -8.45
N ASP A 335 10.97 13.10 -8.87
CA ASP A 335 10.28 12.06 -9.64
C ASP A 335 9.49 11.09 -8.74
N THR A 336 9.20 11.50 -7.50
CA THR A 336 8.42 10.67 -6.58
C THR A 336 7.00 10.50 -7.11
N LYS A 337 6.78 9.41 -7.83
CA LYS A 337 5.44 9.04 -8.28
C LYS A 337 4.53 8.96 -7.07
N SER A 338 3.48 9.77 -7.05
CA SER A 338 2.42 9.70 -6.06
C SER A 338 1.92 8.25 -5.95
N PHE A 339 1.48 7.83 -4.76
CA PHE A 339 0.82 6.53 -4.59
C PHE A 339 -0.28 6.30 -5.65
N MET A 340 -0.99 7.37 -6.02
CA MET A 340 -2.00 7.36 -7.07
C MET A 340 -1.40 7.01 -8.43
N ASP A 341 -0.26 7.61 -8.82
CA ASP A 341 0.37 7.35 -10.12
C ASP A 341 0.95 5.93 -10.21
N LYS A 342 1.50 5.43 -9.10
CA LYS A 342 2.09 4.09 -9.04
C LYS A 342 1.03 2.97 -9.10
N TYR A 343 -0.15 3.23 -8.56
CA TYR A 343 -1.23 2.25 -8.46
C TYR A 343 -2.45 2.62 -9.31
N SER A 344 -2.36 3.64 -10.17
CA SER A 344 -3.46 4.06 -11.05
C SER A 344 -3.99 2.91 -11.89
N ASP A 345 -3.11 2.14 -12.53
CA ASP A 345 -3.49 1.00 -13.36
C ASP A 345 -4.17 -0.11 -12.55
N LEU A 346 -3.66 -0.36 -11.33
CA LEU A 346 -4.27 -1.33 -10.42
C LEU A 346 -5.63 -0.85 -9.90
N MET A 347 -5.79 0.45 -9.66
CA MET A 347 -7.06 1.06 -9.26
C MET A 347 -8.09 0.99 -10.40
N TYR A 348 -7.68 1.25 -11.65
CA TYR A 348 -8.55 1.08 -12.83
C TYR A 348 -8.96 -0.39 -13.00
N LEU A 349 -8.01 -1.32 -12.87
CA LEU A 349 -8.30 -2.76 -12.93
C LEU A 349 -9.24 -3.19 -11.78
N GLY A 350 -9.03 -2.66 -10.58
CA GLY A 350 -9.90 -2.89 -9.42
C GLY A 350 -11.32 -2.36 -9.63
N ALA A 351 -11.47 -1.16 -10.18
CA ALA A 351 -12.76 -0.56 -10.50
C ALA A 351 -13.49 -1.37 -11.59
N ALA A 352 -12.77 -1.81 -12.63
CA ALA A 352 -13.33 -2.67 -13.67
C ALA A 352 -13.80 -4.02 -13.10
N ALA A 353 -13.00 -4.65 -12.23
CA ALA A 353 -13.37 -5.91 -11.57
C ALA A 353 -14.61 -5.74 -10.68
N LEU A 354 -14.70 -4.65 -9.91
CA LEU A 354 -15.88 -4.33 -9.11
C LEU A 354 -17.12 -4.11 -9.95
N SER A 355 -16.99 -3.47 -11.12
CA SER A 355 -18.09 -3.27 -12.08
C SER A 355 -18.61 -4.60 -12.61
N VAL A 356 -17.73 -5.54 -12.97
CA VAL A 356 -18.12 -6.89 -13.43
C VAL A 356 -18.82 -7.67 -12.32
N ILE A 357 -18.27 -7.63 -11.11
CA ILE A 357 -18.87 -8.28 -9.94
C ILE A 357 -20.25 -7.69 -9.66
N GLY A 358 -20.38 -6.36 -9.66
CA GLY A 358 -21.66 -5.66 -9.48
C GLY A 358 -22.70 -6.05 -10.53
N SER A 359 -22.29 -6.18 -11.78
CA SER A 359 -23.17 -6.63 -12.89
C SER A 359 -23.66 -8.06 -12.70
N ILE A 360 -22.79 -8.97 -12.23
CA ILE A 360 -23.17 -10.37 -11.92
C ILE A 360 -24.18 -10.40 -10.77
N PHE A 361 -23.94 -9.63 -9.71
CA PHE A 361 -24.88 -9.52 -8.60
C PHE A 361 -26.24 -8.95 -9.03
N ALA A 362 -26.24 -7.92 -9.88
CA ALA A 362 -27.47 -7.33 -10.43
C ALA A 362 -28.24 -8.35 -11.30
N ALA A 363 -27.53 -9.16 -12.12
CA ALA A 363 -28.15 -10.21 -12.93
C ALA A 363 -28.76 -11.32 -12.08
N ILE A 364 -28.06 -11.77 -11.02
CA ILE A 364 -28.57 -12.78 -10.06
C ILE A 364 -29.79 -12.23 -9.34
N TYR A 365 -29.73 -10.98 -8.88
CA TYR A 365 -30.84 -10.32 -8.21
C TYR A 365 -32.07 -10.20 -9.12
N ALA A 366 -31.88 -9.77 -10.37
CA ALA A 366 -32.95 -9.70 -11.37
C ALA A 366 -33.58 -11.07 -11.66
N LYS A 367 -32.78 -12.15 -11.64
CA LYS A 367 -33.29 -13.51 -11.82
C LYS A 367 -34.13 -13.99 -10.63
N ILE A 368 -33.70 -13.68 -9.41
CA ILE A 368 -34.43 -14.06 -8.18
C ILE A 368 -35.75 -13.31 -8.05
N THR A 369 -35.79 -12.02 -8.43
CA THR A 369 -37.00 -11.19 -8.35
C THR A 369 -37.99 -11.46 -9.48
N ARG A 370 -37.58 -12.10 -10.60
CA ARG A 370 -38.47 -12.47 -11.71
C ARG A 370 -39.31 -13.75 -11.45
N ILE A 371 -39.14 -14.41 -10.31
CA ILE A 371 -39.92 -15.64 -9.97
C ILE A 371 -41.39 -15.32 -9.61
N ALA A 372 -41.72 -14.07 -9.22
CA ALA A 372 -43.08 -13.67 -8.88
C ALA A 372 -44.10 -13.64 -10.07
N PRO A 373 -43.74 -13.30 -11.32
CA PRO A 373 -44.70 -13.27 -12.42
C PRO A 373 -45.19 -14.66 -12.89
N GLU A 374 -44.42 -15.71 -12.70
CA GLU A 374 -44.79 -17.09 -13.13
C GLU A 374 -46.00 -17.63 -12.35
N LYS A 375 -46.09 -17.39 -11.05
CA LYS A 375 -47.19 -17.86 -10.23
C LYS A 375 -48.53 -17.18 -10.55
N ALA A 376 -48.51 -15.90 -10.91
CA ALA A 376 -49.72 -15.19 -11.33
C ALA A 376 -50.23 -15.68 -12.69
N SER A 377 -49.35 -16.09 -13.60
CA SER A 377 -49.71 -16.68 -14.89
C SER A 377 -50.24 -18.10 -14.75
N GLU A 378 -49.70 -18.90 -13.82
CA GLU A 378 -50.22 -20.24 -13.56
C GLU A 378 -51.64 -20.22 -12.99
N LEU A 379 -51.94 -19.30 -12.07
CA LEU A 379 -53.29 -19.12 -11.52
C LEU A 379 -54.29 -18.61 -12.55
N ALA A 380 -53.88 -17.73 -13.46
CA ALA A 380 -54.74 -17.24 -14.54
C ALA A 380 -55.04 -18.38 -15.54
N THR A 381 -54.07 -19.21 -15.85
CA THR A 381 -54.25 -20.38 -16.72
C THR A 381 -55.21 -21.41 -16.09
N ALA A 382 -55.09 -21.68 -14.80
CA ALA A 382 -55.98 -22.58 -14.08
C ALA A 382 -57.45 -22.09 -14.05
N ILE A 383 -57.68 -20.78 -13.96
CA ILE A 383 -59.03 -20.18 -14.09
C ILE A 383 -59.61 -20.37 -15.48
N LEU A 384 -58.81 -20.20 -16.54
CA LEU A 384 -59.24 -20.40 -17.91
C LEU A 384 -59.58 -21.86 -18.17
N ASP A 385 -58.80 -22.82 -17.66
CA ASP A 385 -59.11 -24.26 -17.73
C ASP A 385 -60.42 -24.63 -17.10
N ILE A 386 -60.76 -24.04 -15.91
CA ILE A 386 -62.06 -24.20 -15.30
C ILE A 386 -63.19 -23.66 -16.22
N GLY A 387 -63.00 -22.48 -16.83
CA GLY A 387 -63.93 -21.91 -17.79
C GLY A 387 -64.27 -22.84 -18.96
N GLU A 388 -63.24 -23.46 -19.59
CA GLU A 388 -63.41 -24.41 -20.64
C GLU A 388 -64.19 -25.67 -20.19
N ARG A 389 -63.90 -26.15 -18.99
CA ARG A 389 -64.58 -27.35 -18.42
C ARG A 389 -66.05 -27.07 -18.05
N ILE A 390 -66.46 -25.83 -17.75
CA ILE A 390 -67.80 -25.43 -17.47
C ILE A 390 -68.72 -25.64 -18.68
N GLU A 391 -68.23 -25.31 -19.90
CA GLU A 391 -68.99 -25.51 -21.13
C GLU A 391 -69.38 -26.99 -21.34
N HIS A 392 -68.57 -27.91 -20.84
CA HIS A 392 -68.71 -29.34 -21.01
C HIS A 392 -69.38 -30.03 -19.81
N ALA A 393 -69.77 -29.28 -18.77
CA ALA A 393 -70.47 -29.84 -17.60
C ALA A 393 -71.91 -30.19 -17.91
N HIS A 394 -72.32 -31.49 -17.67
CA HIS A 394 -73.65 -32.01 -17.97
C HIS A 394 -74.47 -32.29 -16.72
N SER A 395 -73.93 -32.18 -15.49
CA SER A 395 -74.61 -32.36 -14.23
C SER A 395 -74.36 -31.24 -13.24
N LEU A 396 -75.31 -31.08 -12.29
CA LEU A 396 -75.15 -30.10 -11.20
C LEU A 396 -73.96 -30.44 -10.29
N ASP A 397 -73.76 -31.75 -10.02
CA ASP A 397 -72.62 -32.19 -9.17
C ASP A 397 -71.26 -31.88 -9.78
N GLN A 398 -71.15 -31.92 -11.14
CA GLN A 398 -69.95 -31.52 -11.83
C GLN A 398 -69.68 -30.01 -11.68
N LEU A 399 -70.73 -29.20 -11.77
CA LEU A 399 -70.62 -27.76 -11.56
C LEU A 399 -70.26 -27.38 -10.14
N GLU A 400 -70.75 -28.12 -9.11
CA GLU A 400 -70.34 -27.89 -7.72
C GLU A 400 -68.87 -28.23 -7.50
N CYS A 401 -68.39 -29.31 -8.09
CA CYS A 401 -66.95 -29.67 -8.04
C CYS A 401 -66.06 -28.56 -8.69
N LEU A 402 -66.47 -27.98 -9.85
CA LEU A 402 -65.75 -26.91 -10.51
C LEU A 402 -65.83 -25.58 -9.67
N GLN A 403 -66.94 -25.37 -8.97
CA GLN A 403 -67.03 -24.22 -8.06
C GLN A 403 -66.08 -24.36 -6.89
N ASP A 404 -65.99 -25.55 -6.28
CA ASP A 404 -65.07 -25.81 -5.14
C ASP A 404 -63.60 -25.64 -5.61
N GLU A 405 -63.29 -26.10 -6.82
CA GLU A 405 -61.94 -25.91 -7.42
C GLU A 405 -61.61 -24.43 -7.63
N LEU A 406 -62.57 -23.63 -8.14
CA LEU A 406 -62.41 -22.19 -8.31
C LEU A 406 -62.24 -21.46 -6.96
N GLU A 407 -63.00 -21.87 -5.91
CA GLU A 407 -62.82 -21.32 -4.56
C GLU A 407 -61.42 -21.70 -3.97
N GLY A 408 -60.92 -22.90 -4.25
CA GLY A 408 -59.60 -23.31 -3.89
C GLY A 408 -58.48 -22.44 -4.49
N ILE A 409 -58.64 -22.12 -5.77
CA ILE A 409 -57.70 -21.19 -6.48
C ILE A 409 -57.75 -19.79 -5.86
N LEU A 410 -58.97 -19.26 -5.58
CA LEU A 410 -59.12 -17.95 -4.93
C LEU A 410 -58.44 -17.95 -3.54
N ARG A 411 -58.63 -18.98 -2.76
CA ARG A 411 -58.02 -19.11 -1.44
C ARG A 411 -56.49 -19.17 -1.52
N GLY A 412 -55.94 -19.90 -2.51
CA GLY A 412 -54.51 -19.95 -2.83
C GLY A 412 -53.95 -18.57 -3.22
N ALA A 413 -54.69 -17.83 -4.05
CA ALA A 413 -54.34 -16.47 -4.47
C ALA A 413 -54.26 -15.48 -3.30
N VAL A 414 -55.27 -15.53 -2.38
CA VAL A 414 -55.32 -14.68 -1.19
C VAL A 414 -54.17 -15.00 -0.20
N ILE A 415 -53.82 -16.30 -0.02
CA ILE A 415 -52.69 -16.70 0.81
C ILE A 415 -51.37 -16.21 0.18
N GLY A 416 -51.19 -16.42 -1.14
CA GLY A 416 -50.00 -15.98 -1.85
C GLY A 416 -49.81 -14.46 -1.82
N LEU A 417 -50.90 -13.69 -1.85
CA LEU A 417 -50.89 -12.24 -1.71
C LEU A 417 -50.46 -11.80 -0.30
N ARG A 418 -50.96 -12.50 0.72
CA ARG A 418 -50.60 -12.25 2.12
C ARG A 418 -49.11 -12.56 2.37
N ASP A 419 -48.62 -13.64 1.84
CA ASP A 419 -47.25 -14.10 2.03
C ASP A 419 -46.23 -13.42 1.08
N GLY A 420 -46.69 -12.51 0.22
CA GLY A 420 -45.84 -11.73 -0.70
C GLY A 420 -45.29 -12.53 -1.90
N THR A 421 -45.82 -13.71 -2.17
CA THR A 421 -45.39 -14.59 -3.28
C THR A 421 -46.11 -14.25 -4.61
N ILE A 422 -47.19 -13.48 -4.55
CA ILE A 422 -47.92 -12.99 -5.74
C ILE A 422 -47.88 -11.47 -5.77
N SER A 423 -47.52 -10.88 -6.92
CA SER A 423 -47.51 -9.44 -7.10
C SER A 423 -48.90 -8.87 -7.34
N THR A 424 -49.14 -7.64 -6.88
CA THR A 424 -50.43 -6.94 -7.07
C THR A 424 -50.71 -6.63 -8.54
N ASP A 425 -49.70 -6.68 -9.43
CA ASP A 425 -49.84 -6.30 -10.85
C ASP A 425 -50.63 -7.35 -11.69
N GLY A 426 -50.76 -8.60 -11.19
CA GLY A 426 -51.60 -9.63 -11.82
C GLY A 426 -52.99 -9.77 -11.21
N LEU A 427 -53.30 -9.05 -10.14
CA LEU A 427 -54.52 -9.22 -9.36
C LEU A 427 -55.76 -8.75 -10.10
N ASP A 428 -55.66 -7.70 -10.90
CA ASP A 428 -56.82 -7.15 -11.68
C ASP A 428 -57.23 -8.12 -12.78
N THR A 429 -56.27 -8.76 -13.46
CA THR A 429 -56.50 -9.80 -14.48
C THR A 429 -57.07 -11.05 -13.88
N PHE A 430 -56.53 -11.49 -12.72
CA PHE A 430 -57.07 -12.61 -11.96
C PHE A 430 -58.48 -12.39 -11.50
N LYS A 431 -58.83 -11.18 -10.97
CA LYS A 431 -60.17 -10.80 -10.53
C LYS A 431 -61.16 -10.83 -11.66
N LEU A 432 -60.77 -10.32 -12.83
CA LEU A 432 -61.60 -10.30 -14.02
C LEU A 432 -61.92 -11.73 -14.50
N GLY A 433 -60.91 -12.61 -14.56
CA GLY A 433 -61.06 -14.02 -14.89
C GLY A 433 -61.95 -14.76 -13.89
N TYR A 434 -61.75 -14.54 -12.59
CA TYR A 434 -62.56 -15.14 -11.55
C TYR A 434 -64.04 -14.73 -11.62
N GLU A 435 -64.35 -13.43 -11.82
CA GLU A 435 -65.72 -12.92 -11.98
C GLU A 435 -66.39 -13.53 -13.22
N PHE A 436 -65.64 -13.63 -14.34
CA PHE A 436 -66.15 -14.22 -15.58
C PHE A 436 -66.51 -15.68 -15.37
N VAL A 437 -65.62 -16.52 -14.86
CA VAL A 437 -65.83 -17.94 -14.65
C VAL A 437 -66.93 -18.23 -13.63
N ARG A 438 -67.02 -17.45 -12.55
CA ARG A 438 -68.09 -17.53 -11.56
C ARG A 438 -69.47 -17.25 -12.18
N ASP A 439 -69.58 -16.24 -13.02
CA ASP A 439 -70.83 -15.88 -13.67
C ASP A 439 -71.23 -16.90 -14.73
N GLU A 440 -70.25 -17.55 -15.38
CA GLU A 440 -70.46 -18.65 -16.30
C GLU A 440 -70.99 -19.93 -15.60
N ILE A 441 -70.46 -20.26 -14.41
CA ILE A 441 -71.00 -21.30 -13.55
C ILE A 441 -72.47 -21.02 -13.23
N GLY A 442 -72.79 -19.76 -12.89
CA GLY A 442 -74.18 -19.31 -12.63
C GLY A 442 -75.10 -19.54 -13.82
N MET A 443 -74.69 -19.06 -14.99
CA MET A 443 -75.47 -19.25 -16.24
C MET A 443 -75.67 -20.76 -16.59
N ARG A 444 -74.60 -21.57 -16.44
CA ARG A 444 -74.68 -23.00 -16.79
C ARG A 444 -75.57 -23.78 -15.77
N ARG A 445 -75.50 -23.37 -14.48
CA ARG A 445 -76.38 -23.89 -13.44
C ARG A 445 -77.84 -23.63 -13.73
N ASP A 446 -78.22 -22.43 -14.14
CA ASP A 446 -79.57 -22.03 -14.52
C ASP A 446 -80.04 -22.76 -15.79
N TYR A 447 -79.14 -23.00 -16.75
CA TYR A 447 -79.43 -23.74 -17.93
C TYR A 447 -79.74 -25.22 -17.60
N LEU A 448 -78.93 -25.90 -16.77
CA LEU A 448 -79.14 -27.26 -16.38
C LEU A 448 -80.42 -27.46 -15.52
N LYS A 449 -80.75 -26.51 -14.62
CA LYS A 449 -81.97 -26.52 -13.83
C LYS A 449 -83.21 -26.42 -14.68
N ARG A 450 -83.21 -25.57 -15.72
CA ARG A 450 -84.37 -25.47 -16.65
C ARG A 450 -84.57 -26.71 -17.46
N HIS A 451 -83.52 -27.37 -17.87
CA HIS A 451 -83.65 -28.61 -18.66
C HIS A 451 -83.94 -29.86 -17.83
N ALA A 452 -83.50 -29.91 -16.60
CA ALA A 452 -83.88 -30.96 -15.64
C ALA A 452 -85.39 -30.87 -15.29
N GLY A 453 -85.91 -29.65 -15.10
CA GLY A 453 -87.34 -29.45 -14.84
C GLY A 453 -88.26 -29.66 -16.06
N ALA A 454 -87.72 -29.65 -17.27
CA ALA A 454 -88.44 -30.05 -18.49
C ALA A 454 -88.54 -31.56 -18.65
N GLY A 455 -87.51 -32.33 -18.22
CA GLY A 455 -87.52 -33.81 -18.23
C GLY A 455 -88.49 -34.44 -17.22
N GLU A 456 -88.67 -33.79 -16.05
CA GLU A 456 -89.55 -34.26 -15.00
C GLU A 456 -91.03 -34.09 -15.35
N LYS A 457 -91.41 -33.08 -16.13
CA LYS A 457 -92.76 -32.91 -16.66
C LYS A 457 -93.13 -33.89 -17.80
N ALA A 458 -92.16 -34.44 -18.53
CA ALA A 458 -92.35 -35.44 -19.54
C ALA A 458 -92.50 -36.90 -18.99
N ALA A 459 -92.02 -37.14 -17.77
CA ALA A 459 -92.07 -38.43 -17.13
C ALA A 459 -93.36 -38.72 -16.32
N GLN A 460 -94.22 -37.71 -16.12
CA GLN A 460 -95.52 -37.85 -15.37
C GLN A 460 -96.71 -38.23 -16.21
N ASP A 461 -96.60 -38.38 -17.52
CA ASP A 461 -97.72 -38.65 -18.45
C ASP A 461 -97.80 -40.10 -19.00
N VAL A 462 -96.97 -41.03 -18.50
CA VAL A 462 -97.05 -42.44 -18.93
C VAL A 462 -96.96 -43.40 -17.71
N ALA A 463 -98.11 -43.73 -17.07
CA ALA A 463 -98.32 -44.99 -16.39
C ALA A 463 -99.40 -45.73 -17.16
N PRO A 464 -99.42 -47.10 -17.33
CA PRO A 464 -99.68 -47.97 -16.16
C PRO A 464 -99.07 -49.42 -16.19
N SER A 465 -99.15 -49.98 -15.06
CA SER A 465 -99.50 -51.41 -14.70
C SER A 465 -98.54 -52.56 -14.87
N GLN A 466 -98.23 -53.13 -13.73
CA GLN A 466 -98.35 -54.53 -13.26
C GLN A 466 -97.36 -55.61 -13.64
N HIS A 467 -97.10 -56.39 -12.58
CA HIS A 467 -96.66 -57.79 -12.39
C HIS A 467 -95.14 -58.05 -12.49
N ASP A 468 -94.60 -58.61 -11.58
CA ASP A 468 -94.74 -59.68 -10.55
C ASP A 468 -93.44 -60.55 -10.54
N GLU A 469 -93.11 -61.03 -9.38
CA GLU A 469 -92.30 -62.22 -9.07
C GLU A 469 -90.79 -62.30 -9.31
N SER A 470 -90.16 -62.37 -8.21
CA SER A 470 -89.46 -63.49 -7.59
C SER A 470 -87.96 -63.69 -7.85
N ASN A 471 -87.33 -63.77 -6.75
CA ASN A 471 -86.32 -64.75 -6.36
C ASN A 471 -84.84 -64.60 -6.79
N VAL A 472 -84.09 -64.35 -5.78
CA VAL A 472 -83.21 -65.34 -5.07
C VAL A 472 -81.72 -65.32 -5.52
N VAL A 473 -80.92 -65.23 -4.43
CA VAL A 473 -79.65 -65.88 -4.10
C VAL A 473 -78.34 -65.13 -4.41
N VAL A 474 -77.79 -64.47 -3.43
CA VAL A 474 -76.61 -64.80 -2.59
C VAL A 474 -75.43 -65.48 -3.33
N VAL A 475 -74.28 -64.91 -3.24
CA VAL A 475 -73.04 -65.47 -2.61
C VAL A 475 -71.88 -64.53 -2.84
N LYS A 476 -71.38 -63.90 -1.82
CA LYS A 476 -70.09 -63.97 -1.12
C LYS A 476 -68.91 -64.56 -1.89
N THR A 477 -67.84 -63.82 -1.88
CA THR A 477 -66.48 -64.07 -1.35
C THR A 477 -65.49 -63.16 -2.09
N ALA A 478 -64.76 -62.31 -1.48
CA ALA A 478 -63.60 -62.40 -0.61
C ALA A 478 -62.26 -62.62 -1.35
N GLN A 479 -61.40 -61.75 -0.95
CA GLN A 479 -59.93 -61.89 -0.83
C GLN A 479 -59.03 -61.76 -2.08
N SER A 480 -58.21 -60.78 -2.01
CA SER A 480 -56.80 -60.66 -1.65
C SER A 480 -55.83 -60.87 -2.80
N ALA A 481 -55.05 -59.91 -3.13
CA ALA A 481 -53.63 -59.80 -2.89
C ALA A 481 -53.20 -58.38 -3.19
#